data_b225c788927ede3d829cb20872ba6d64
#
_entry.id   b225c788927ede3d829cb20872ba6d64
#
_cell.length_a   1.000
_cell.length_b   1.000
_cell.length_c   1.000
_cell.angle_alpha   90.00
_cell.angle_beta   90.00
_cell.angle_gamma   90.00
#
_symmetry.space_group_name_H-M   'P 1'
#
loop_
_entity.id
_entity.type
_entity.pdbx_description
1 polymer ?
#
loop_
_entity_poly.entity_id
_entity_poly.type
_entity_poly.pdbx_seq_one_letter_code
_entity_poly.pdbx_strand_id
1 'polypeptide(L)'
;MLEGAGGSIGVSAGADGVLIVDDQFSPLADKVRAAFKPLSPGPLRFVLNTHFHFDHTHANPVFGREALIVAHANVRRRLSVETNVLGETYKPLPKEGLPVVTYETTVSIHFNGEEIRVVHFPSGHTDGDSVVFFTASNVIHMGDDFFAGRFPFVDVENGGRVLDLYGLAESLSD
;
A
#
# COMPACT_ATOMS: atom_id res chain seq x y z
N MET A 1 3.79 -10.65 -7.80
CA MET A 1 3.56 -9.23 -8.06
C MET A 1 2.66 -9.09 -9.28
N LEU A 2 1.69 -8.19 -9.24
CA LEU A 2 0.83 -7.86 -10.37
C LEU A 2 1.16 -6.44 -10.82
N GLU A 3 1.41 -6.26 -12.12
CA GLU A 3 1.65 -4.95 -12.71
C GLU A 3 0.33 -4.36 -13.22
N GLY A 4 0.11 -3.08 -12.96
CA GLY A 4 -1.11 -2.37 -13.34
C GLY A 4 -0.86 -0.95 -13.85
N ALA A 5 -1.88 -0.13 -13.82
CA ALA A 5 -1.81 1.28 -14.19
C ALA A 5 -1.41 2.10 -12.94
N GLY A 6 -0.22 2.64 -12.90
CA GLY A 6 0.36 3.30 -11.72
C GLY A 6 1.38 2.38 -11.05
N GLY A 7 1.10 1.85 -9.90
CA GLY A 7 2.02 0.99 -9.15
C GLY A 7 1.90 -0.51 -9.44
N SER A 8 2.63 -1.29 -8.68
CA SER A 8 2.56 -2.75 -8.66
C SER A 8 1.82 -3.22 -7.41
N ILE A 9 1.06 -4.30 -7.52
CA ILE A 9 0.39 -4.95 -6.39
C ILE A 9 1.25 -6.11 -5.88
N GLY A 10 1.63 -6.08 -4.60
CA GLY A 10 2.19 -7.23 -3.91
C GLY A 10 1.09 -8.25 -3.58
N VAL A 11 1.40 -9.56 -3.66
CA VAL A 11 0.42 -10.61 -3.32
C VAL A 11 1.10 -11.67 -2.47
N SER A 12 0.56 -11.93 -1.26
CA SER A 12 0.81 -13.15 -0.48
C SER A 12 -0.42 -14.04 -0.59
N ALA A 13 -0.23 -15.27 -1.03
CA ALA A 13 -1.31 -16.23 -1.24
C ALA A 13 -0.92 -17.62 -0.69
N GLY A 14 -1.76 -18.22 0.14
CA GLY A 14 -1.47 -19.49 0.79
C GLY A 14 -2.67 -20.03 1.58
N ALA A 15 -2.38 -20.81 2.62
CA ALA A 15 -3.40 -21.52 3.40
C ALA A 15 -4.34 -20.58 4.16
N ASP A 16 -3.85 -19.40 4.60
CA ASP A 16 -4.66 -18.42 5.35
C ASP A 16 -5.54 -17.54 4.43
N GLY A 17 -5.33 -17.62 3.12
CA GLY A 17 -6.01 -16.84 2.12
C GLY A 17 -5.07 -15.90 1.36
N VAL A 18 -5.59 -14.74 0.98
CA VAL A 18 -4.87 -13.74 0.19
C VAL A 18 -4.71 -12.43 0.98
N LEU A 19 -3.51 -11.87 0.90
CA LEU A 19 -3.18 -10.50 1.31
C LEU A 19 -2.62 -9.79 0.08
N ILE A 20 -3.09 -8.57 -0.19
CA ILE A 20 -2.52 -7.72 -1.24
C ILE A 20 -1.91 -6.45 -0.63
N VAL A 21 -0.86 -5.96 -1.29
CA VAL A 21 -0.25 -4.66 -1.00
C VAL A 21 -0.62 -3.73 -2.14
N ASP A 22 -1.38 -2.69 -1.81
CA ASP A 22 -2.06 -1.75 -2.70
C ASP A 22 -3.16 -2.41 -3.56
N ASP A 23 -4.03 -1.63 -4.17
CA ASP A 23 -5.20 -2.18 -4.86
C ASP A 23 -5.57 -1.47 -6.17
N GLN A 24 -4.83 -0.41 -6.51
CA GLN A 24 -5.01 0.32 -7.77
C GLN A 24 -6.39 1.00 -7.91
N PHE A 25 -6.90 1.02 -9.13
CA PHE A 25 -8.15 1.70 -9.49
C PHE A 25 -9.36 0.77 -9.40
N SER A 26 -10.48 1.25 -8.86
CA SER A 26 -11.73 0.49 -8.77
C SER A 26 -12.15 -0.26 -10.04
N PRO A 27 -12.03 0.30 -11.26
CA PRO A 27 -12.36 -0.42 -12.48
C PRO A 27 -11.49 -1.66 -12.74
N LEU A 28 -10.34 -1.78 -12.06
CA LEU A 28 -9.43 -2.92 -12.18
C LEU A 28 -9.68 -4.01 -11.14
N ALA A 29 -10.54 -3.77 -10.14
CA ALA A 29 -10.74 -4.69 -9.01
C ALA A 29 -11.07 -6.12 -9.44
N ASP A 30 -11.93 -6.31 -10.45
CA ASP A 30 -12.27 -7.66 -10.95
C ASP A 30 -11.09 -8.32 -11.65
N LYS A 31 -10.25 -7.57 -12.34
CA LYS A 31 -9.00 -8.10 -12.95
C LYS A 31 -8.01 -8.51 -11.87
N VAL A 32 -7.86 -7.69 -10.82
CA VAL A 32 -7.01 -8.00 -9.67
C VAL A 32 -7.49 -9.28 -8.97
N ARG A 33 -8.81 -9.42 -8.72
CA ARG A 33 -9.38 -10.67 -8.18
C ARG A 33 -9.09 -11.87 -9.08
N ALA A 34 -9.32 -11.72 -10.37
CA ALA A 34 -9.06 -12.81 -11.33
C ALA A 34 -7.59 -13.25 -11.35
N ALA A 35 -6.67 -12.31 -11.13
CA ALA A 35 -5.24 -12.59 -11.12
C ALA A 35 -4.78 -13.35 -9.85
N PHE A 36 -5.31 -13.04 -8.67
CA PHE A 36 -4.91 -13.76 -7.45
C PHE A 36 -5.76 -15.02 -7.16
N LYS A 37 -6.97 -15.14 -7.71
CA LYS A 37 -7.85 -16.30 -7.49
C LYS A 37 -7.20 -17.67 -7.75
N PRO A 38 -6.37 -17.86 -8.80
CA PRO A 38 -5.69 -19.13 -9.02
C PRO A 38 -4.57 -19.43 -8.01
N LEU A 39 -4.09 -18.41 -7.27
CA LEU A 39 -2.96 -18.54 -6.37
C LEU A 39 -3.35 -19.13 -5.00
N SER A 40 -4.61 -18.92 -4.59
CA SER A 40 -5.14 -19.48 -3.35
C SER A 40 -6.67 -19.67 -3.47
N PRO A 41 -7.24 -20.77 -2.94
CA PRO A 41 -8.69 -20.97 -2.85
C PRO A 41 -9.31 -20.12 -1.72
N GLY A 42 -8.47 -19.57 -0.83
CA GLY A 42 -8.92 -18.78 0.33
C GLY A 42 -9.38 -17.37 -0.04
N PRO A 43 -10.12 -16.71 0.86
CA PRO A 43 -10.62 -15.35 0.63
C PRO A 43 -9.51 -14.31 0.70
N LEU A 44 -9.75 -13.14 0.12
CA LEU A 44 -8.97 -11.94 0.42
C LEU A 44 -9.22 -11.55 1.87
N ARG A 45 -8.16 -11.39 2.67
CA ARG A 45 -8.22 -11.10 4.11
C ARG A 45 -7.72 -9.71 4.45
N PHE A 46 -6.67 -9.26 3.75
CA PHE A 46 -6.01 -8.00 4.02
C PHE A 46 -5.70 -7.23 2.74
N VAL A 47 -5.86 -5.92 2.81
CA VAL A 47 -5.30 -4.93 1.89
C VAL A 47 -4.36 -4.06 2.71
N LEU A 48 -3.07 -4.05 2.38
CA LEU A 48 -2.09 -3.13 2.96
C LEU A 48 -1.92 -1.96 2.00
N ASN A 49 -2.20 -0.74 2.43
CA ASN A 49 -1.86 0.42 1.59
C ASN A 49 -0.50 0.97 1.99
N THR A 50 0.40 1.10 1.02
CA THR A 50 1.72 1.69 1.22
C THR A 50 1.63 3.18 1.51
N HIS A 51 0.78 3.91 0.78
CA HIS A 51 0.51 5.34 0.96
C HIS A 51 -0.90 5.69 0.46
N PHE A 52 -1.27 6.98 0.46
CA PHE A 52 -2.66 7.39 0.24
C PHE A 52 -3.00 7.69 -1.22
N HIS A 53 -2.06 7.74 -2.16
CA HIS A 53 -2.33 8.12 -3.53
C HIS A 53 -3.36 7.21 -4.21
N PHE A 54 -4.06 7.81 -5.16
CA PHE A 54 -5.27 7.26 -5.75
C PHE A 54 -5.03 5.95 -6.53
N ASP A 55 -3.90 5.85 -7.20
CA ASP A 55 -3.48 4.65 -7.93
C ASP A 55 -3.01 3.50 -7.03
N HIS A 56 -3.03 3.68 -5.70
CA HIS A 56 -2.75 2.67 -4.68
C HIS A 56 -3.95 2.33 -3.80
N THR A 57 -4.96 3.21 -3.75
CA THR A 57 -6.06 3.11 -2.77
C THR A 57 -7.46 3.24 -3.36
N HIS A 58 -7.60 3.52 -4.66
CA HIS A 58 -8.92 3.82 -5.22
C HIS A 58 -9.86 2.59 -5.24
N ALA A 59 -9.33 1.37 -5.24
CA ALA A 59 -10.17 0.19 -5.13
C ALA A 59 -10.48 -0.22 -3.67
N ASN A 60 -9.96 0.49 -2.66
CA ASN A 60 -10.28 0.28 -1.25
C ASN A 60 -11.79 0.13 -0.99
N PRO A 61 -12.71 0.98 -1.53
CA PRO A 61 -14.13 0.82 -1.29
C PRO A 61 -14.73 -0.47 -1.84
N VAL A 62 -14.07 -1.10 -2.79
CA VAL A 62 -14.48 -2.38 -3.36
C VAL A 62 -13.99 -3.53 -2.48
N PHE A 63 -12.68 -3.53 -2.16
CA PHE A 63 -12.06 -4.61 -1.39
C PHE A 63 -12.35 -4.52 0.11
N GLY A 64 -12.55 -3.33 0.66
CA GLY A 64 -12.87 -3.13 2.08
C GLY A 64 -14.24 -3.66 2.52
N ARG A 65 -15.08 -4.13 1.57
CA ARG A 65 -16.31 -4.88 1.86
C ARG A 65 -16.05 -6.34 2.20
N GLU A 66 -14.90 -6.88 1.85
CA GLU A 66 -14.55 -8.30 2.02
C GLU A 66 -13.25 -8.52 2.80
N ALA A 67 -12.41 -7.49 2.92
CA ALA A 67 -11.09 -7.58 3.55
C ALA A 67 -10.86 -6.44 4.54
N LEU A 68 -9.91 -6.62 5.46
CA LEU A 68 -9.46 -5.58 6.38
C LEU A 68 -8.41 -4.71 5.68
N ILE A 69 -8.66 -3.41 5.61
CA ILE A 69 -7.69 -2.45 5.10
C ILE A 69 -6.80 -2.01 6.26
N VAL A 70 -5.48 -2.13 6.08
CA VAL A 70 -4.44 -1.78 7.04
C VAL A 70 -3.52 -0.73 6.42
N ALA A 71 -3.25 0.35 7.13
CA ALA A 71 -2.35 1.40 6.65
C ALA A 71 -1.82 2.26 7.79
N HIS A 72 -0.81 3.10 7.52
CA HIS A 72 -0.38 4.13 8.47
C HIS A 72 -1.52 5.12 8.79
N ALA A 73 -1.53 5.67 10.01
CA ALA A 73 -2.60 6.58 10.46
C ALA A 73 -2.75 7.81 9.55
N ASN A 74 -1.67 8.33 8.99
CA ASN A 74 -1.70 9.44 8.04
C ASN A 74 -2.43 9.08 6.73
N VAL A 75 -2.29 7.84 6.23
CA VAL A 75 -3.04 7.37 5.07
C VAL A 75 -4.54 7.45 5.34
N ARG A 76 -4.99 6.91 6.48
CA ARG A 76 -6.41 7.02 6.86
C ARG A 76 -6.87 8.47 6.98
N ARG A 77 -6.05 9.34 7.59
CA ARG A 77 -6.38 10.76 7.74
C ARG A 77 -6.59 11.42 6.38
N ARG A 78 -5.67 11.21 5.42
CA ARG A 78 -5.75 11.80 4.08
C ARG A 78 -6.91 11.26 3.27
N LEU A 79 -7.19 9.97 3.32
CA LEU A 79 -8.33 9.35 2.66
C LEU A 79 -9.69 9.76 3.24
N SER A 80 -9.73 10.31 4.46
CA SER A 80 -10.97 10.74 5.13
C SER A 80 -11.34 12.21 4.89
N VAL A 81 -10.49 12.97 4.23
CA VAL A 81 -10.70 14.39 3.90
C VAL A 81 -10.45 14.64 2.42
N GLU A 82 -10.86 15.81 1.93
CA GLU A 82 -10.50 16.25 0.59
C GLU A 82 -8.99 16.52 0.54
N THR A 83 -8.30 16.01 -0.47
CA THR A 83 -6.84 16.09 -0.61
C THR A 83 -6.48 16.46 -2.05
N ASN A 84 -5.50 17.37 -2.20
CA ASN A 84 -4.98 17.76 -3.51
C ASN A 84 -3.67 17.00 -3.79
N VAL A 85 -3.56 16.45 -5.00
CA VAL A 85 -2.35 15.81 -5.51
C VAL A 85 -2.13 16.28 -6.94
N LEU A 86 -0.97 16.86 -7.23
CA LEU A 86 -0.61 17.37 -8.57
C LEU A 86 -1.66 18.34 -9.18
N GLY A 87 -2.33 19.12 -8.33
CA GLY A 87 -3.36 20.07 -8.77
C GLY A 87 -4.74 19.45 -9.01
N GLU A 88 -4.91 18.16 -8.81
CA GLU A 88 -6.20 17.48 -8.83
C GLU A 88 -6.74 17.28 -7.41
N THR A 89 -8.03 17.51 -7.24
CA THR A 89 -8.73 17.38 -5.95
C THR A 89 -9.42 16.03 -5.86
N TYR A 90 -9.03 15.23 -4.87
CA TYR A 90 -9.62 13.94 -4.56
C TYR A 90 -10.58 14.05 -3.38
N LYS A 91 -11.79 13.55 -3.57
CA LYS A 91 -12.82 13.51 -2.52
C LYS A 91 -12.52 12.42 -1.49
N PRO A 92 -12.99 12.60 -0.22
CA PRO A 92 -12.88 11.56 0.79
C PRO A 92 -13.44 10.23 0.30
N LEU A 93 -12.77 9.13 0.63
CA LEU A 93 -13.30 7.80 0.39
C LEU A 93 -14.50 7.51 1.32
N PRO A 94 -15.47 6.70 0.87
CA PRO A 94 -16.54 6.23 1.73
C PRO A 94 -15.97 5.34 2.86
N LYS A 95 -16.77 5.12 3.91
CA LYS A 95 -16.36 4.37 5.12
C LYS A 95 -15.70 3.03 4.80
N GLU A 96 -16.21 2.33 3.80
CA GLU A 96 -15.73 1.01 3.36
C GLU A 96 -14.32 1.07 2.74
N GLY A 97 -13.90 2.24 2.27
CA GLY A 97 -12.58 2.48 1.69
C GLY A 97 -11.54 2.97 2.69
N LEU A 98 -11.92 3.22 3.95
CA LEU A 98 -10.98 3.72 4.94
C LEU A 98 -10.29 2.57 5.69
N PRO A 99 -8.96 2.64 5.91
CA PRO A 99 -8.25 1.67 6.73
C PRO A 99 -8.91 1.49 8.10
N VAL A 100 -9.20 0.25 8.48
CA VAL A 100 -9.82 -0.09 9.78
C VAL A 100 -8.80 -0.45 10.85
N VAL A 101 -7.61 -0.87 10.43
CA VAL A 101 -6.44 -1.07 11.29
C VAL A 101 -5.41 -0.04 10.91
N THR A 102 -4.96 0.77 11.89
CA THR A 102 -3.93 1.78 11.67
C THR A 102 -2.79 1.61 12.67
N TYR A 103 -1.60 2.04 12.28
CA TYR A 103 -0.39 2.05 13.11
C TYR A 103 0.36 3.37 12.92
N GLU A 104 1.27 3.68 13.85
CA GLU A 104 2.06 4.91 13.84
C GLU A 104 3.51 4.66 13.37
N THR A 105 4.08 3.50 13.67
CA THR A 105 5.47 3.18 13.34
C THR A 105 5.59 1.85 12.61
N THR A 106 5.09 0.78 13.19
CA THR A 106 5.20 -0.57 12.63
C THR A 106 3.99 -1.42 12.96
N VAL A 107 3.70 -2.40 12.12
CA VAL A 107 2.77 -3.49 12.39
C VAL A 107 3.31 -4.78 11.78
N SER A 108 3.11 -5.91 12.47
CA SER A 108 3.42 -7.24 11.95
C SER A 108 2.14 -8.04 11.76
N ILE A 109 2.01 -8.68 10.61
CA ILE A 109 0.94 -9.60 10.28
C ILE A 109 1.56 -10.97 10.03
N HIS A 110 1.21 -11.96 10.86
CA HIS A 110 1.63 -13.35 10.65
C HIS A 110 0.63 -14.02 9.72
N PHE A 111 1.04 -14.32 8.49
CA PHE A 111 0.15 -14.76 7.45
C PHE A 111 0.86 -15.67 6.43
N ASN A 112 0.21 -16.75 6.01
CA ASN A 112 0.75 -17.73 5.06
C ASN A 112 2.14 -18.28 5.46
N GLY A 113 2.37 -18.45 6.76
CA GLY A 113 3.60 -19.05 7.29
C GLY A 113 4.78 -18.10 7.40
N GLU A 114 4.59 -16.79 7.21
CA GLU A 114 5.64 -15.79 7.40
C GLU A 114 5.15 -14.57 8.21
N GLU A 115 6.11 -13.82 8.73
CA GLU A 115 5.86 -12.47 9.25
C GLU A 115 5.93 -11.49 8.09
N ILE A 116 4.83 -10.75 7.88
CA ILE A 116 4.76 -9.60 6.98
C ILE A 116 4.90 -8.36 7.86
N ARG A 117 6.09 -7.77 7.87
CA ARG A 117 6.40 -6.59 8.69
C ARG A 117 6.23 -5.34 7.86
N VAL A 118 5.41 -4.42 8.33
CA VAL A 118 5.15 -3.14 7.71
C VAL A 118 5.77 -2.04 8.56
N VAL A 119 6.62 -1.23 7.98
CA VAL A 119 7.36 -0.17 8.67
C VAL A 119 7.01 1.17 8.03
N HIS A 120 6.52 2.10 8.84
CA HIS A 120 6.30 3.47 8.39
C HIS A 120 7.62 4.16 8.08
N PHE A 121 7.68 4.81 6.93
CA PHE A 121 8.79 5.65 6.51
C PHE A 121 8.32 7.12 6.47
N PRO A 122 8.67 7.92 7.47
CA PRO A 122 8.18 9.30 7.56
C PRO A 122 8.82 10.16 6.47
N SER A 123 8.01 10.90 5.75
CA SER A 123 8.43 11.91 4.78
C SER A 123 9.24 11.39 3.58
N GLY A 124 8.95 10.19 3.08
CA GLY A 124 9.50 9.68 1.83
C GLY A 124 8.83 10.33 0.61
N HIS A 125 8.03 9.57 -0.10
CA HIS A 125 7.18 10.01 -1.20
C HIS A 125 6.00 10.87 -0.69
N THR A 126 5.40 10.49 0.48
CA THR A 126 4.36 11.23 1.21
C THR A 126 4.67 11.23 2.72
N ASP A 127 3.74 11.70 3.56
CA ASP A 127 3.84 11.59 5.03
C ASP A 127 3.27 10.28 5.59
N GLY A 128 2.78 9.39 4.76
CA GLY A 128 2.11 8.17 5.17
C GLY A 128 2.75 6.89 4.66
N ASP A 129 3.93 6.99 4.04
CA ASP A 129 4.55 5.87 3.36
C ASP A 129 4.91 4.72 4.29
N SER A 130 4.84 3.53 3.74
CA SER A 130 5.23 2.32 4.45
C SER A 130 5.86 1.31 3.51
N VAL A 131 6.93 0.70 4.00
CA VAL A 131 7.64 -0.39 3.34
C VAL A 131 7.19 -1.72 3.93
N VAL A 132 6.87 -2.68 3.08
CA VAL A 132 6.36 -4.00 3.45
C VAL A 132 7.42 -5.07 3.22
N PHE A 133 7.83 -5.74 4.29
CA PHE A 133 8.83 -6.81 4.28
C PHE A 133 8.14 -8.17 4.40
N PHE A 134 8.29 -9.02 3.41
CA PHE A 134 7.93 -10.44 3.44
C PHE A 134 9.15 -11.21 3.91
N THR A 135 9.25 -11.48 5.22
CA THR A 135 10.51 -11.83 5.88
C THR A 135 11.05 -13.21 5.49
N ALA A 136 10.20 -14.21 5.29
CA ALA A 136 10.64 -15.54 4.86
C ALA A 136 10.85 -15.61 3.34
N SER A 137 10.03 -14.90 2.59
CA SER A 137 10.13 -14.81 1.12
C SER A 137 11.28 -13.92 0.65
N ASN A 138 11.87 -13.13 1.57
CA ASN A 138 12.93 -12.14 1.28
C ASN A 138 12.55 -11.17 0.17
N VAL A 139 11.34 -10.62 0.24
CA VAL A 139 10.79 -9.66 -0.72
C VAL A 139 10.44 -8.38 0.03
N ILE A 140 10.75 -7.24 -0.59
CA ILE A 140 10.39 -5.90 -0.09
C ILE A 140 9.47 -5.23 -1.12
N HIS A 141 8.35 -4.70 -0.65
CA HIS A 141 7.46 -3.84 -1.44
C HIS A 141 7.56 -2.42 -0.88
N MET A 142 8.02 -1.49 -1.71
CA MET A 142 8.39 -0.13 -1.26
C MET A 142 7.35 0.94 -1.67
N GLY A 143 6.24 0.54 -2.31
CA GLY A 143 5.33 1.53 -2.88
C GLY A 143 6.06 2.47 -3.81
N ASP A 144 5.81 3.77 -3.67
CA ASP A 144 6.41 4.83 -4.48
C ASP A 144 7.66 5.48 -3.87
N ASP A 145 8.20 4.88 -2.80
CA ASP A 145 9.53 5.26 -2.29
C ASP A 145 10.67 4.78 -3.20
N PHE A 146 10.38 3.86 -4.15
CA PHE A 146 11.36 3.36 -5.10
C PHE A 146 10.80 3.21 -6.51
N PHE A 147 11.50 3.81 -7.49
CA PHE A 147 11.21 3.70 -8.92
C PHE A 147 12.41 3.13 -9.66
N ALA A 148 12.27 1.96 -10.27
CA ALA A 148 13.35 1.33 -11.02
C ALA A 148 13.75 2.18 -12.25
N GLY A 149 15.01 2.65 -12.29
CA GLY A 149 15.60 3.33 -13.43
C GLY A 149 15.19 4.80 -13.62
N ARG A 150 14.51 5.41 -12.66
CA ARG A 150 14.15 6.83 -12.67
C ARG A 150 14.07 7.42 -11.27
N PHE A 151 14.13 8.73 -11.16
CA PHE A 151 13.86 9.40 -9.88
C PHE A 151 12.40 9.22 -9.47
N PRO A 152 12.13 8.91 -8.19
CA PRO A 152 10.78 8.88 -7.65
C PRO A 152 10.18 10.29 -7.65
N PHE A 153 8.88 10.36 -7.86
CA PHE A 153 8.11 11.55 -7.58
C PHE A 153 8.04 11.75 -6.06
N VAL A 154 8.11 13.00 -5.60
CA VAL A 154 7.96 13.34 -4.17
C VAL A 154 6.83 14.34 -4.02
N ASP A 155 5.78 13.95 -3.31
CA ASP A 155 4.62 14.81 -3.03
C ASP A 155 4.90 15.72 -1.83
N VAL A 156 5.62 16.81 -2.11
CA VAL A 156 6.02 17.78 -1.09
C VAL A 156 4.82 18.46 -0.41
N GLU A 157 3.71 18.67 -1.15
CA GLU A 157 2.49 19.26 -0.62
C GLU A 157 1.82 18.36 0.43
N ASN A 158 2.04 17.04 0.30
CA ASN A 158 1.51 16.04 1.20
C ASN A 158 2.58 15.40 2.11
N GLY A 159 3.66 16.13 2.37
CA GLY A 159 4.64 15.82 3.40
C GLY A 159 5.81 14.95 2.96
N GLY A 160 5.94 14.64 1.68
CA GLY A 160 7.11 14.00 1.12
C GLY A 160 8.34 14.89 1.16
N ARG A 161 9.55 14.32 1.28
CA ARG A 161 10.83 15.04 1.33
C ARG A 161 11.93 14.29 0.60
N VAL A 162 12.53 14.98 -0.37
CA VAL A 162 13.57 14.39 -1.24
C VAL A 162 14.76 13.85 -0.43
N LEU A 163 15.21 14.59 0.59
CA LEU A 163 16.39 14.18 1.39
C LEU A 163 16.12 12.94 2.23
N ASP A 164 14.90 12.76 2.73
CA ASP A 164 14.55 11.61 3.56
C ASP A 164 14.41 10.36 2.69
N LEU A 165 13.89 10.51 1.46
CA LEU A 165 13.82 9.42 0.50
C LEU A 165 15.21 8.86 0.11
N TYR A 166 16.25 9.72 0.01
CA TYR A 166 17.62 9.26 -0.18
C TYR A 166 18.15 8.46 1.02
N GLY A 167 17.83 8.88 2.25
CA GLY A 167 18.21 8.15 3.46
C GLY A 167 17.63 6.75 3.57
N LEU A 168 16.44 6.51 3.00
CA LEU A 168 15.86 5.17 2.92
C LEU A 168 16.73 4.23 2.08
N ALA A 169 17.20 4.68 0.92
CA ALA A 169 18.03 3.86 0.03
C ALA A 169 19.35 3.44 0.70
N GLU A 170 19.95 4.32 1.53
CA GLU A 170 21.14 4.00 2.32
C GLU A 170 20.85 2.99 3.42
N SER A 171 19.72 3.16 4.16
CA SER A 171 19.36 2.28 5.27
C SER A 171 18.96 0.85 4.87
N LEU A 172 18.59 0.63 3.62
CA LEU A 172 18.26 -0.70 3.09
C LEU A 172 19.45 -1.41 2.44
N SER A 173 20.62 -0.74 2.33
CA SER A 173 21.84 -1.32 1.76
C SER A 173 22.74 -2.01 2.80
N ASP A 174 22.47 -1.83 4.08
CA ASP A 174 23.13 -2.48 5.23
C ASP A 174 22.32 -3.71 5.71
#